data_b09ec6ce27bcbfc544719c4c6e8bfb15
#
_entry.id   b09ec6ce27bcbfc544719c4c6e8bfb15
#
_cell.length_a   1.000
_cell.length_b   1.000
_cell.length_c   1.000
_cell.angle_alpha   90.00
_cell.angle_beta   90.00
_cell.angle_gamma   90.00
#
_symmetry.space_group_name_H-M   'P 1'
#
loop_
_entity.id
_entity.type
_entity.pdbx_description
1 polymer ?
#
loop_
_entity_poly.entity_id
_entity_poly.type
_entity_poly.pdbx_seq_one_letter_code
_entity_poly.pdbx_strand_id
1 'polypeptide(L)'
;LVGQTNRAISHEIEQGFPHAPLGCRIELSKRTQEMVLSHIRQATVNLNRLIGLIRKFRSDANLPLTLANCLKIHPSLKLEDIYKRGSWTRLVAQAFPEQVMARAKDELIKVYESAIRNKLLSCDGFAYLQFLQELVGNDFVLTEQMSPRMAVMCHYDFWQKPGDKLGFATLAQSLKALDQPELKTELLEVLALLINRIRYEQFALDDVPHNPLQVHARYTREQIVAGFGVTTFDYSRMVLEGVLPIKDQNIDVFFVTLNKNEKQFSPTTMYHDYAINEQLFHWQSQNSARPERGKGLSYIEHQKMGKRLFLFVREQSKDEYGSTMGFVNFGEVEYVSHHGSQPMSITWQLKTPMPHFMWKQAAKLAVA
;
A
#
# COMPACT_ATOMS: atom_id res chain seq x y z
N LEU A 1 0.44 -32.87 -13.30
CA LEU A 1 1.28 -31.62 -13.36
C LEU A 1 2.77 -31.92 -13.65
N VAL A 2 3.18 -33.20 -13.60
CA VAL A 2 4.56 -33.59 -13.90
C VAL A 2 4.84 -33.33 -15.40
N GLY A 3 5.92 -32.60 -15.70
CA GLY A 3 6.31 -32.26 -17.08
C GLY A 3 5.62 -31.03 -17.67
N GLN A 4 4.73 -30.37 -16.94
CA GLN A 4 4.11 -29.12 -17.39
C GLN A 4 4.99 -27.89 -17.10
N THR A 5 4.86 -26.86 -17.94
CA THR A 5 5.55 -25.59 -17.70
C THR A 5 4.92 -24.85 -16.52
N ASN A 6 5.69 -24.00 -15.83
CA ASN A 6 5.16 -23.17 -14.74
C ASN A 6 3.95 -22.32 -15.16
N ARG A 7 3.86 -21.92 -16.43
CA ARG A 7 2.72 -21.18 -16.99
C ARG A 7 1.46 -22.06 -17.06
N ALA A 8 1.60 -23.31 -17.51
CA ALA A 8 0.50 -24.27 -17.54
C ALA A 8 0.02 -24.61 -16.13
N ILE A 9 0.93 -24.79 -15.18
CA ILE A 9 0.61 -25.03 -13.76
C ILE A 9 -0.11 -23.84 -13.16
N SER A 10 0.37 -22.61 -13.40
CA SER A 10 -0.31 -21.39 -12.91
C SER A 10 -1.73 -21.27 -13.46
N HIS A 11 -1.93 -21.53 -14.76
CA HIS A 11 -3.24 -21.49 -15.39
C HIS A 11 -4.19 -22.54 -14.80
N GLU A 12 -3.74 -23.77 -14.59
CA GLU A 12 -4.53 -24.83 -13.94
C GLU A 12 -4.98 -24.41 -12.53
N ILE A 13 -4.07 -23.82 -11.74
CA ILE A 13 -4.38 -23.36 -10.38
C ILE A 13 -5.36 -22.19 -10.38
N GLU A 14 -5.21 -21.23 -11.30
CA GLU A 14 -6.09 -20.06 -11.42
C GLU A 14 -7.49 -20.43 -11.89
N GLN A 15 -7.62 -21.45 -12.77
CA GLN A 15 -8.90 -21.92 -13.30
C GLN A 15 -9.55 -23.02 -12.44
N GLY A 16 -8.96 -23.40 -11.31
CA GLY A 16 -9.52 -24.43 -10.43
C GLY A 16 -9.41 -25.84 -10.97
N PHE A 17 -8.31 -26.14 -11.69
CA PHE A 17 -8.02 -27.47 -12.26
C PHE A 17 -9.09 -27.98 -13.24
N PRO A 18 -9.36 -27.27 -14.34
CA PRO A 18 -10.43 -27.61 -15.30
C PRO A 18 -10.22 -29.00 -15.95
N HIS A 19 -9.00 -29.52 -15.95
CA HIS A 19 -8.65 -30.84 -16.52
C HIS A 19 -8.57 -31.95 -15.45
N ALA A 20 -9.15 -31.75 -14.27
CA ALA A 20 -9.26 -32.82 -13.29
C ALA A 20 -10.13 -33.96 -13.83
N PRO A 21 -9.83 -35.23 -13.52
CA PRO A 21 -10.65 -36.35 -13.94
C PRO A 21 -12.10 -36.23 -13.49
N LEU A 22 -13.04 -36.77 -14.26
CA LEU A 22 -14.47 -36.78 -13.94
C LEU A 22 -14.68 -37.37 -12.52
N GLY A 23 -15.40 -36.65 -11.67
CA GLY A 23 -15.64 -37.02 -10.29
C GLY A 23 -14.60 -36.55 -9.28
N CYS A 24 -13.48 -35.98 -9.74
CA CYS A 24 -12.50 -35.31 -8.86
C CYS A 24 -12.76 -33.82 -8.79
N ARG A 25 -12.83 -33.28 -7.57
CA ARG A 25 -12.82 -31.83 -7.32
C ARG A 25 -11.55 -31.47 -6.54
N ILE A 26 -10.71 -30.66 -7.15
CA ILE A 26 -9.49 -30.15 -6.50
C ILE A 26 -9.76 -28.70 -6.10
N GLU A 27 -9.85 -28.45 -4.80
CA GLU A 27 -9.97 -27.10 -4.27
C GLU A 27 -8.73 -26.77 -3.44
N LEU A 28 -8.04 -25.72 -3.84
CA LEU A 28 -7.03 -25.11 -3.00
C LEU A 28 -7.68 -23.95 -2.23
N SER A 29 -7.38 -23.82 -0.94
CA SER A 29 -7.76 -22.59 -0.24
C SER A 29 -7.16 -21.40 -1.00
N LYS A 30 -7.88 -20.29 -1.02
CA LYS A 30 -7.42 -19.08 -1.74
C LYS A 30 -6.00 -18.68 -1.31
N ARG A 31 -5.70 -18.80 -0.01
CA ARG A 31 -4.38 -18.54 0.56
C ARG A 31 -3.32 -19.51 0.00
N THR A 32 -3.63 -20.80 -0.08
CA THR A 32 -2.73 -21.80 -0.65
C THR A 32 -2.52 -21.55 -2.14
N GLN A 33 -3.58 -21.22 -2.88
CA GLN A 33 -3.52 -20.86 -4.29
C GLN A 33 -2.60 -19.67 -4.52
N GLU A 34 -2.81 -18.57 -3.79
CA GLU A 34 -1.99 -17.35 -3.85
C GLU A 34 -0.53 -17.63 -3.48
N MET A 35 -0.28 -18.43 -2.45
CA MET A 35 1.05 -18.79 -2.01
C MET A 35 1.78 -19.62 -3.07
N VAL A 36 1.14 -20.62 -3.66
CA VAL A 36 1.75 -21.46 -4.71
C VAL A 36 2.01 -20.64 -5.97
N LEU A 37 1.04 -19.80 -6.38
CA LEU A 37 1.21 -18.90 -7.52
C LEU A 37 2.34 -17.90 -7.29
N SER A 38 2.46 -17.34 -6.08
CA SER A 38 3.55 -16.43 -5.72
C SER A 38 4.91 -17.13 -5.80
N HIS A 39 5.03 -18.35 -5.29
CA HIS A 39 6.26 -19.15 -5.39
C HIS A 39 6.64 -19.48 -6.83
N ILE A 40 5.67 -19.86 -7.66
CA ILE A 40 5.89 -20.13 -9.08
C ILE A 40 6.36 -18.85 -9.80
N ARG A 41 5.73 -17.70 -9.51
CA ARG A 41 6.12 -16.40 -10.06
C ARG A 41 7.52 -15.99 -9.59
N GLN A 42 7.80 -16.07 -8.31
CA GLN A 42 9.12 -15.72 -7.75
C GLN A 42 10.25 -16.60 -8.26
N ALA A 43 10.02 -17.90 -8.41
CA ALA A 43 10.99 -18.83 -8.99
C ALA A 43 11.27 -18.57 -10.47
N THR A 44 10.32 -17.93 -11.19
CA THR A 44 10.43 -17.73 -12.64
C THR A 44 10.95 -16.37 -13.06
N VAL A 45 10.85 -15.34 -12.21
CA VAL A 45 11.30 -13.98 -12.55
C VAL A 45 12.61 -13.66 -11.84
N ASN A 46 13.74 -13.92 -12.50
CA ASN A 46 15.07 -13.46 -12.09
C ASN A 46 15.55 -12.29 -12.99
N LEU A 47 16.63 -11.63 -12.56
CA LEU A 47 17.19 -10.47 -13.28
C LEU A 47 17.55 -10.79 -14.74
N ASN A 48 18.21 -11.90 -14.99
CA ASN A 48 18.62 -12.30 -16.34
C ASN A 48 17.42 -12.56 -17.25
N ARG A 49 16.34 -13.12 -16.71
CA ARG A 49 15.11 -13.33 -17.45
C ARG A 49 14.43 -12.00 -17.78
N LEU A 50 14.37 -11.03 -16.85
CA LEU A 50 13.85 -9.68 -17.13
C LEU A 50 14.62 -9.00 -18.24
N ILE A 51 15.95 -9.00 -18.15
CA ILE A 51 16.82 -8.44 -19.19
C ILE A 51 16.60 -9.13 -20.55
N GLY A 52 16.48 -10.47 -20.54
CA GLY A 52 16.17 -11.24 -21.76
C GLY A 52 14.81 -10.89 -22.35
N LEU A 53 13.77 -10.70 -21.53
CA LEU A 53 12.44 -10.26 -21.98
C LEU A 53 12.48 -8.85 -22.59
N ILE A 54 13.22 -7.91 -21.98
CA ILE A 54 13.38 -6.53 -22.48
C ILE A 54 14.09 -6.53 -23.83
N ARG A 55 15.17 -7.31 -23.98
CA ARG A 55 15.90 -7.46 -25.25
C ARG A 55 15.01 -8.03 -26.36
N LYS A 56 14.30 -9.13 -26.02
CA LYS A 56 13.37 -9.79 -26.94
C LYS A 56 12.23 -8.87 -27.34
N PHE A 57 11.65 -8.13 -26.39
CA PHE A 57 10.61 -7.15 -26.68
C PHE A 57 11.04 -6.15 -27.76
N ARG A 58 12.25 -5.60 -27.65
CA ARG A 58 12.76 -4.62 -28.61
C ARG A 58 12.98 -5.21 -30.00
N SER A 59 13.36 -6.51 -30.10
CA SER A 59 13.55 -7.15 -31.39
C SER A 59 12.25 -7.55 -32.08
N ASP A 60 11.25 -7.96 -31.31
CA ASP A 60 10.09 -8.66 -31.83
C ASP A 60 8.81 -7.80 -31.86
N ALA A 61 8.78 -6.68 -31.10
CA ALA A 61 7.58 -5.86 -30.98
C ALA A 61 7.67 -4.59 -31.84
N ASN A 62 6.63 -4.36 -32.65
CA ASN A 62 6.42 -3.09 -33.36
C ASN A 62 5.86 -1.98 -32.44
N LEU A 63 6.30 -1.94 -31.19
CA LEU A 63 5.86 -0.99 -30.17
C LEU A 63 7.07 -0.31 -29.53
N PRO A 64 6.91 0.94 -29.08
CA PRO A 64 7.97 1.60 -28.30
C PRO A 64 8.33 0.80 -27.04
N LEU A 65 9.62 0.76 -26.72
CA LEU A 65 10.13 0.10 -25.51
C LEU A 65 9.77 0.94 -24.28
N THR A 66 8.58 0.71 -23.73
CA THR A 66 8.07 1.34 -22.50
C THR A 66 7.72 0.27 -21.48
N LEU A 67 7.66 0.65 -20.20
CA LEU A 67 7.23 -0.21 -19.10
C LEU A 67 5.82 -0.74 -19.35
N ALA A 68 4.90 0.13 -19.74
CA ALA A 68 3.50 -0.22 -20.00
C ALA A 68 3.37 -1.24 -21.14
N ASN A 69 4.07 -1.04 -22.25
CA ASN A 69 4.04 -1.96 -23.39
C ASN A 69 4.68 -3.31 -23.04
N CYS A 70 5.76 -3.32 -22.26
CA CYS A 70 6.39 -4.55 -21.80
C CYS A 70 5.43 -5.39 -20.93
N LEU A 71 4.74 -4.77 -19.98
CA LEU A 71 3.74 -5.44 -19.14
C LEU A 71 2.53 -5.92 -19.94
N LYS A 72 2.10 -5.17 -20.96
CA LYS A 72 0.99 -5.55 -21.85
C LYS A 72 1.30 -6.83 -22.64
N ILE A 73 2.54 -6.94 -23.16
CA ILE A 73 2.97 -8.14 -23.92
C ILE A 73 3.27 -9.32 -22.98
N HIS A 74 3.68 -9.04 -21.75
CA HIS A 74 3.99 -10.05 -20.75
C HIS A 74 3.00 -9.98 -19.56
N PRO A 75 1.73 -10.41 -19.71
CA PRO A 75 0.69 -10.22 -18.69
C PRO A 75 0.96 -11.00 -17.38
N SER A 76 1.86 -11.97 -17.40
CA SER A 76 2.33 -12.66 -16.19
C SER A 76 3.35 -11.86 -15.37
N LEU A 77 3.91 -10.78 -15.93
CA LEU A 77 4.85 -9.88 -15.27
C LEU A 77 4.08 -8.76 -14.57
N LYS A 78 4.43 -8.47 -13.31
CA LYS A 78 3.84 -7.39 -12.53
C LYS A 78 4.86 -6.28 -12.29
N LEU A 79 4.41 -5.09 -11.93
CA LEU A 79 5.29 -3.97 -11.51
C LEU A 79 6.21 -4.40 -10.36
N GLU A 80 5.68 -5.13 -9.41
CA GLU A 80 6.38 -5.64 -8.23
C GLU A 80 7.55 -6.55 -8.59
N ASP A 81 7.44 -7.34 -9.66
CA ASP A 81 8.53 -8.18 -10.17
C ASP A 81 9.69 -7.34 -10.68
N ILE A 82 9.39 -6.21 -11.33
CA ILE A 82 10.37 -5.26 -11.86
C ILE A 82 11.06 -4.54 -10.71
N TYR A 83 10.29 -3.87 -9.84
CA TYR A 83 10.83 -3.02 -8.76
C TYR A 83 11.48 -3.81 -7.63
N LYS A 84 11.23 -5.10 -7.53
CA LYS A 84 12.02 -6.00 -6.68
C LYS A 84 13.48 -6.16 -7.17
N ARG A 85 13.74 -5.90 -8.45
CA ARG A 85 15.05 -6.10 -9.10
C ARG A 85 15.78 -4.79 -9.47
N GLY A 86 15.13 -3.66 -9.36
CA GLY A 86 15.61 -2.33 -9.71
C GLY A 86 14.50 -1.48 -10.30
N SER A 87 14.87 -0.40 -11.00
CA SER A 87 13.93 0.39 -11.79
C SER A 87 13.85 -0.10 -13.23
N TRP A 88 12.80 0.30 -13.94
CA TRP A 88 12.70 0.06 -15.38
C TRP A 88 13.88 0.67 -16.14
N THR A 89 14.20 1.94 -15.86
CA THR A 89 15.36 2.63 -16.42
C THR A 89 16.66 1.86 -16.23
N ARG A 90 16.92 1.33 -15.01
CA ARG A 90 18.11 0.51 -14.73
C ARG A 90 18.12 -0.80 -15.50
N LEU A 91 16.98 -1.48 -15.60
CA LEU A 91 16.86 -2.74 -16.34
C LEU A 91 17.08 -2.54 -17.84
N VAL A 92 16.53 -1.46 -18.41
CA VAL A 92 16.76 -1.08 -19.82
C VAL A 92 18.25 -0.77 -20.06
N ALA A 93 18.89 -0.02 -19.17
CA ALA A 93 20.33 0.27 -19.27
C ALA A 93 21.20 -1.01 -19.19
N GLN A 94 20.80 -2.00 -18.40
CA GLN A 94 21.48 -3.31 -18.35
C GLN A 94 21.20 -4.17 -19.60
N ALA A 95 20.01 -4.03 -20.19
CA ALA A 95 19.66 -4.73 -21.41
C ALA A 95 20.43 -4.20 -22.63
N PHE A 96 20.72 -2.89 -22.66
CA PHE A 96 21.35 -2.17 -23.79
C PHE A 96 22.50 -1.28 -23.31
N PRO A 97 23.61 -1.85 -22.82
CA PRO A 97 24.73 -1.09 -22.24
C PRO A 97 25.46 -0.21 -23.25
N GLU A 98 25.34 -0.52 -24.55
CA GLU A 98 25.91 0.26 -25.65
C GLU A 98 25.14 1.56 -25.94
N GLN A 99 23.93 1.73 -25.40
CA GLN A 99 23.19 2.96 -25.59
C GLN A 99 23.63 3.99 -24.55
N VAL A 100 24.28 5.04 -25.02
CA VAL A 100 24.62 6.21 -24.19
C VAL A 100 23.31 6.95 -23.90
N MET A 101 22.65 6.59 -22.83
CA MET A 101 21.55 7.40 -22.28
C MET A 101 22.12 8.40 -21.29
N ALA A 102 21.64 9.64 -21.32
CA ALA A 102 21.89 10.57 -20.23
C ALA A 102 21.45 9.88 -18.95
N ARG A 103 22.38 9.61 -18.02
CA ARG A 103 22.06 8.86 -16.80
C ARG A 103 21.75 9.85 -15.69
N ALA A 104 20.57 9.73 -15.11
CA ALA A 104 20.30 10.32 -13.81
C ALA A 104 21.35 9.86 -12.79
N LYS A 105 21.65 10.70 -11.79
CA LYS A 105 22.60 10.34 -10.72
C LYS A 105 22.16 9.06 -10.03
N ASP A 106 23.05 8.11 -9.82
CA ASP A 106 22.77 6.82 -9.19
C ASP A 106 22.05 6.95 -7.83
N GLU A 107 22.36 7.99 -7.07
CA GLU A 107 21.70 8.30 -5.79
C GLU A 107 20.23 8.61 -6.00
N LEU A 108 19.87 9.40 -7.01
CA LEU A 108 18.47 9.74 -7.29
C LEU A 108 17.70 8.54 -7.86
N ILE A 109 18.34 7.71 -8.68
CA ILE A 109 17.75 6.43 -9.12
C ILE A 109 17.34 5.57 -7.92
N LYS A 110 18.21 5.45 -6.89
CA LYS A 110 17.91 4.71 -5.67
C LYS A 110 16.74 5.33 -4.88
N VAL A 111 16.65 6.66 -4.85
CA VAL A 111 15.52 7.37 -4.22
C VAL A 111 14.22 6.99 -4.91
N TYR A 112 14.15 7.05 -6.24
CA TYR A 112 12.97 6.65 -7.02
C TYR A 112 12.63 5.17 -6.87
N GLU A 113 13.61 4.27 -6.97
CA GLU A 113 13.43 2.84 -6.76
C GLU A 113 12.83 2.53 -5.38
N SER A 114 13.34 3.20 -4.34
CA SER A 114 12.85 3.05 -2.96
C SER A 114 11.42 3.59 -2.81
N ALA A 115 11.13 4.78 -3.35
CA ALA A 115 9.81 5.39 -3.31
C ALA A 115 8.77 4.51 -4.01
N ILE A 116 9.04 4.10 -5.24
CA ILE A 116 8.12 3.26 -6.00
C ILE A 116 7.89 1.93 -5.28
N ARG A 117 8.95 1.19 -4.97
CA ARG A 117 8.86 -0.15 -4.37
C ARG A 117 8.21 -0.16 -2.99
N ASN A 118 8.58 0.77 -2.10
CA ASN A 118 8.22 0.70 -0.69
C ASN A 118 7.01 1.56 -0.32
N LYS A 119 6.60 2.49 -1.19
CA LYS A 119 5.52 3.44 -0.92
C LYS A 119 4.43 3.39 -1.98
N LEU A 120 4.76 3.65 -3.24
CA LEU A 120 3.74 3.80 -4.29
C LEU A 120 3.08 2.48 -4.67
N LEU A 121 3.82 1.36 -4.76
CA LEU A 121 3.23 0.04 -5.02
C LEU A 121 2.29 -0.45 -3.90
N SER A 122 2.40 0.12 -2.71
CA SER A 122 1.51 -0.17 -1.57
C SER A 122 0.44 0.90 -1.37
N CYS A 123 0.27 1.80 -2.34
CA CYS A 123 -0.71 2.89 -2.32
C CYS A 123 -1.63 2.79 -3.54
N ASP A 124 -2.93 2.96 -3.32
CA ASP A 124 -3.93 3.03 -4.38
C ASP A 124 -4.91 4.20 -4.18
N GLY A 125 -4.54 5.19 -3.36
CA GLY A 125 -5.31 6.42 -3.17
C GLY A 125 -5.40 7.22 -4.47
N PHE A 126 -6.56 7.19 -5.12
CA PHE A 126 -6.77 7.80 -6.44
C PHE A 126 -6.39 9.28 -6.48
N ALA A 127 -6.91 10.06 -5.52
CA ALA A 127 -6.60 11.50 -5.46
C ALA A 127 -5.11 11.77 -5.24
N TYR A 128 -4.42 10.95 -4.44
CA TYR A 128 -2.99 11.10 -4.22
C TYR A 128 -2.17 10.71 -5.46
N LEU A 129 -2.52 9.62 -6.15
CA LEU A 129 -1.84 9.22 -7.37
C LEU A 129 -2.06 10.24 -8.51
N GLN A 130 -3.26 10.85 -8.60
CA GLN A 130 -3.52 11.95 -9.54
C GLN A 130 -2.70 13.20 -9.18
N PHE A 131 -2.65 13.57 -7.89
CA PHE A 131 -1.80 14.66 -7.42
C PHE A 131 -0.33 14.45 -7.85
N LEU A 132 0.19 13.22 -7.69
CA LEU A 132 1.55 12.91 -8.13
C LEU A 132 1.72 13.03 -9.64
N GLN A 133 0.75 12.58 -10.45
CA GLN A 133 0.80 12.77 -11.91
C GLN A 133 0.84 14.26 -12.29
N GLU A 134 0.02 15.08 -11.65
CA GLU A 134 -0.01 16.52 -11.89
C GLU A 134 1.32 17.17 -11.48
N LEU A 135 1.83 16.85 -10.28
CA LEU A 135 3.09 17.38 -9.77
C LEU A 135 4.28 17.02 -10.67
N VAL A 136 4.37 15.75 -11.10
CA VAL A 136 5.43 15.26 -12.00
C VAL A 136 5.28 15.89 -13.39
N GLY A 137 4.06 16.00 -13.90
CA GLY A 137 3.75 16.68 -15.18
C GLY A 137 4.09 18.16 -15.17
N ASN A 138 4.06 18.80 -13.98
CA ASN A 138 4.45 20.19 -13.76
C ASN A 138 5.92 20.33 -13.26
N ASP A 139 6.79 19.41 -13.64
CA ASP A 139 8.23 19.45 -13.31
C ASP A 139 8.52 19.60 -11.81
N PHE A 140 7.69 18.96 -10.97
CA PHE A 140 7.73 19.04 -9.51
C PHE A 140 7.61 20.47 -8.93
N VAL A 141 6.93 21.35 -9.65
CA VAL A 141 6.61 22.69 -9.20
C VAL A 141 5.23 22.70 -8.54
N LEU A 142 5.18 23.08 -7.26
CA LEU A 142 3.92 23.24 -6.53
C LEU A 142 3.15 24.47 -7.00
N THR A 143 1.85 24.32 -7.17
CA THR A 143 0.90 25.42 -7.41
C THR A 143 0.07 25.69 -6.14
N GLU A 144 -0.57 26.85 -6.07
CA GLU A 144 -1.43 27.24 -4.93
C GLU A 144 -2.65 26.32 -4.77
N GLN A 145 -3.10 25.66 -5.85
CA GLN A 145 -4.25 24.75 -5.82
C GLN A 145 -3.88 23.36 -5.31
N MET A 146 -2.59 23.01 -5.30
CA MET A 146 -2.13 21.70 -4.88
C MET A 146 -2.19 21.52 -3.36
N SER A 147 -2.58 20.32 -2.91
CA SER A 147 -2.67 20.00 -1.50
C SER A 147 -1.30 20.03 -0.80
N PRO A 148 -1.09 20.89 0.21
CA PRO A 148 0.17 20.92 0.95
C PRO A 148 0.46 19.60 1.68
N ARG A 149 -0.58 18.90 2.17
CA ARG A 149 -0.41 17.61 2.85
C ARG A 149 0.02 16.50 1.89
N MET A 150 -0.53 16.47 0.66
CA MET A 150 -0.07 15.54 -0.38
C MET A 150 1.37 15.84 -0.81
N ALA A 151 1.76 17.10 -0.84
CA ALA A 151 3.15 17.51 -1.12
C ALA A 151 4.11 17.01 -0.03
N VAL A 152 3.72 17.05 1.25
CA VAL A 152 4.48 16.45 2.35
C VAL A 152 4.52 14.94 2.23
N MET A 153 3.40 14.27 1.89
CA MET A 153 3.38 12.83 1.61
C MET A 153 4.41 12.47 0.53
N CYS A 154 4.42 13.19 -0.59
CA CYS A 154 5.39 13.01 -1.67
C CYS A 154 6.84 13.18 -1.19
N HIS A 155 7.12 14.24 -0.43
CA HIS A 155 8.44 14.44 0.15
C HIS A 155 8.93 13.20 0.93
N TYR A 156 8.08 12.65 1.82
CA TYR A 156 8.46 11.49 2.61
C TYR A 156 8.44 10.17 1.84
N ASP A 157 7.65 10.03 0.79
CA ASP A 157 7.72 8.85 -0.08
C ASP A 157 9.09 8.73 -0.75
N PHE A 158 9.68 9.84 -1.16
CA PHE A 158 10.98 9.86 -1.84
C PHE A 158 12.15 10.00 -0.86
N TRP A 159 12.15 11.01 0.00
CA TRP A 159 13.31 11.36 0.82
C TRP A 159 13.35 10.66 2.18
N GLN A 160 12.21 10.26 2.73
CA GLN A 160 12.06 9.48 3.98
C GLN A 160 12.68 10.15 5.24
N LYS A 161 13.02 11.41 5.17
CA LYS A 161 13.62 12.20 6.26
C LYS A 161 13.09 13.63 6.22
N PRO A 162 13.08 14.34 7.36
CA PRO A 162 12.78 15.76 7.40
C PRO A 162 13.69 16.57 6.47
N GLY A 163 13.14 17.64 5.88
CA GLY A 163 13.83 18.45 4.88
C GLY A 163 15.09 19.12 5.40
N ASP A 164 15.08 19.61 6.65
CA ASP A 164 16.24 20.19 7.34
C ASP A 164 17.41 19.22 7.45
N LYS A 165 17.12 17.93 7.70
CA LYS A 165 18.14 16.84 7.78
C LYS A 165 18.77 16.50 6.43
N LEU A 166 18.14 16.94 5.35
CA LEU A 166 18.63 16.73 3.98
C LEU A 166 19.22 18.00 3.36
N GLY A 167 19.22 19.12 4.10
CA GLY A 167 19.72 20.41 3.65
C GLY A 167 18.79 21.15 2.70
N PHE A 168 17.50 20.77 2.65
CA PHE A 168 16.48 21.52 1.93
C PHE A 168 15.90 22.65 2.78
N ALA A 169 15.88 23.86 2.24
CA ALA A 169 15.32 25.02 2.93
C ALA A 169 13.77 25.04 2.89
N THR A 170 13.17 24.46 1.85
CA THR A 170 11.71 24.43 1.66
C THR A 170 11.23 23.11 1.07
N LEU A 171 9.95 22.81 1.29
CA LEU A 171 9.28 21.68 0.66
C LEU A 171 9.37 21.74 -0.88
N ALA A 172 9.14 22.92 -1.47
CA ALA A 172 9.24 23.14 -2.91
C ALA A 172 10.65 22.80 -3.45
N GLN A 173 11.70 23.19 -2.73
CA GLN A 173 13.08 22.86 -3.10
C GLN A 173 13.31 21.34 -3.09
N SER A 174 12.79 20.64 -2.07
CA SER A 174 12.95 19.18 -1.96
C SER A 174 12.24 18.43 -3.07
N LEU A 175 11.04 18.89 -3.48
CA LEU A 175 10.31 18.31 -4.59
C LEU A 175 11.00 18.61 -5.92
N LYS A 176 11.42 19.86 -6.15
CA LYS A 176 12.15 20.24 -7.38
C LYS A 176 13.46 19.46 -7.55
N ALA A 177 14.11 19.02 -6.48
CA ALA A 177 15.29 18.18 -6.54
C ALA A 177 15.02 16.77 -7.13
N LEU A 178 13.77 16.35 -7.25
CA LEU A 178 13.35 15.11 -7.92
C LEU A 178 13.26 15.27 -9.45
N ASP A 179 13.32 16.48 -9.99
CA ASP A 179 13.12 16.73 -11.42
C ASP A 179 14.29 16.20 -12.28
N GLN A 180 14.09 15.00 -12.81
CA GLN A 180 15.00 14.33 -13.73
C GLN A 180 14.20 13.71 -14.89
N PRO A 181 14.42 14.10 -16.15
CA PRO A 181 13.56 13.75 -17.29
C PRO A 181 13.31 12.24 -17.45
N GLU A 182 14.37 11.43 -17.34
CA GLU A 182 14.29 9.98 -17.54
C GLU A 182 13.46 9.31 -16.42
N LEU A 183 13.65 9.73 -15.17
CA LEU A 183 12.96 9.20 -14.02
C LEU A 183 11.50 9.68 -13.96
N LYS A 184 11.21 10.90 -14.43
CA LYS A 184 9.83 11.41 -14.55
C LYS A 184 9.02 10.58 -15.53
N THR A 185 9.57 10.25 -16.68
CA THR A 185 8.89 9.42 -17.69
C THR A 185 8.52 8.07 -17.11
N GLU A 186 9.45 7.40 -16.45
CA GLU A 186 9.18 6.12 -15.75
C GLU A 186 8.10 6.28 -14.67
N LEU A 187 8.21 7.31 -13.84
CA LEU A 187 7.24 7.55 -12.76
C LEU A 187 5.84 7.80 -13.29
N LEU A 188 5.67 8.59 -14.35
CA LEU A 188 4.37 8.82 -14.99
C LEU A 188 3.74 7.52 -15.52
N GLU A 189 4.54 6.63 -16.13
CA GLU A 189 4.05 5.31 -16.56
C GLU A 189 3.61 4.46 -15.35
N VAL A 190 4.40 4.44 -14.27
CA VAL A 190 4.04 3.71 -13.04
C VAL A 190 2.73 4.25 -12.44
N LEU A 191 2.60 5.57 -12.31
CA LEU A 191 1.39 6.19 -11.75
C LEU A 191 0.15 5.88 -12.59
N ALA A 192 0.26 5.96 -13.92
CA ALA A 192 -0.83 5.59 -14.82
C ALA A 192 -1.24 4.11 -14.67
N LEU A 193 -0.26 3.21 -14.53
CA LEU A 193 -0.52 1.79 -14.30
C LEU A 193 -1.18 1.53 -12.93
N LEU A 194 -0.76 2.24 -11.89
CA LEU A 194 -1.35 2.12 -10.54
C LEU A 194 -2.80 2.63 -10.53
N ILE A 195 -3.06 3.79 -11.12
CA ILE A 195 -4.42 4.36 -11.24
C ILE A 195 -5.32 3.38 -12.01
N ASN A 196 -4.84 2.80 -13.10
CA ASN A 196 -5.58 1.82 -13.88
C ASN A 196 -5.85 0.49 -13.16
N ARG A 197 -5.20 0.22 -12.03
CA ARG A 197 -5.46 -0.95 -11.17
C ARG A 197 -6.64 -0.76 -10.21
N ILE A 198 -7.03 0.49 -9.93
CA ILE A 198 -8.14 0.80 -9.01
C ILE A 198 -9.44 0.32 -9.62
N ARG A 199 -10.20 -0.52 -8.87
CA ARG A 199 -11.43 -1.17 -9.33
C ARG A 199 -12.63 -0.96 -8.40
N TYR A 200 -12.49 -0.08 -7.41
CA TYR A 200 -13.52 0.20 -6.41
C TYR A 200 -13.58 1.69 -6.12
N GLU A 201 -14.74 2.10 -5.66
CA GLU A 201 -15.03 3.47 -5.34
C GLU A 201 -14.30 3.90 -4.06
N GLN A 202 -13.80 5.11 -4.05
CA GLN A 202 -13.11 5.73 -2.93
C GLN A 202 -13.80 7.04 -2.60
N PHE A 203 -13.98 7.31 -1.30
CA PHE A 203 -14.73 8.47 -0.82
C PHE A 203 -13.81 9.44 -0.07
N ALA A 204 -14.04 10.74 -0.23
CA ALA A 204 -13.29 11.75 0.52
C ALA A 204 -13.61 11.67 2.03
N LEU A 205 -12.68 12.15 2.86
CA LEU A 205 -12.91 12.41 4.29
C LEU A 205 -13.33 13.87 4.48
N ASP A 206 -14.48 14.24 3.92
CA ASP A 206 -14.94 15.63 3.82
C ASP A 206 -15.06 16.34 5.17
N ASP A 207 -15.39 15.60 6.22
CA ASP A 207 -15.52 16.16 7.58
C ASP A 207 -14.18 16.41 8.29
N VAL A 208 -13.04 15.99 7.72
CA VAL A 208 -11.71 16.23 8.30
C VAL A 208 -10.98 17.30 7.50
N PRO A 209 -10.91 18.54 7.99
CA PRO A 209 -10.34 19.64 7.22
C PRO A 209 -8.95 19.34 6.65
N HIS A 210 -8.79 19.60 5.36
CA HIS A 210 -7.54 19.41 4.63
C HIS A 210 -6.97 17.97 4.60
N ASN A 211 -7.73 16.95 5.03
CA ASN A 211 -7.27 15.57 4.97
C ASN A 211 -7.45 15.01 3.55
N PRO A 212 -6.36 14.63 2.86
CA PRO A 212 -6.44 14.16 1.48
C PRO A 212 -6.71 12.65 1.35
N LEU A 213 -6.79 11.93 2.48
CA LEU A 213 -6.94 10.46 2.46
C LEU A 213 -8.37 10.08 2.12
N GLN A 214 -8.51 9.13 1.20
CA GLN A 214 -9.83 8.63 0.78
C GLN A 214 -10.17 7.35 1.53
N VAL A 215 -11.43 7.20 1.93
CA VAL A 215 -11.99 5.95 2.46
C VAL A 215 -11.94 4.89 1.37
N HIS A 216 -11.65 3.66 1.74
CA HIS A 216 -11.37 2.48 0.92
C HIS A 216 -9.99 2.49 0.25
N ALA A 217 -9.32 3.64 0.13
CA ALA A 217 -7.97 3.69 -0.43
C ALA A 217 -6.93 3.13 0.55
N ARG A 218 -5.86 2.60 -0.02
CA ARG A 218 -4.72 2.03 0.69
C ARG A 218 -3.56 3.03 0.74
N TYR A 219 -2.98 3.17 1.92
CA TYR A 219 -1.84 4.05 2.16
C TYR A 219 -0.80 3.39 3.06
N THR A 220 0.46 3.77 2.93
CA THR A 220 1.48 3.42 3.92
C THR A 220 1.21 4.18 5.22
N ARG A 221 1.78 3.69 6.32
CA ARG A 221 1.61 4.35 7.64
C ARG A 221 2.12 5.78 7.62
N GLU A 222 3.25 6.02 6.97
CA GLU A 222 3.85 7.35 6.85
C GLU A 222 2.96 8.32 6.06
N GLN A 223 2.34 7.84 4.97
CA GLN A 223 1.36 8.61 4.19
C GLN A 223 0.14 8.97 5.05
N ILE A 224 -0.36 8.03 5.86
CA ILE A 224 -1.48 8.28 6.78
C ILE A 224 -1.11 9.37 7.80
N VAL A 225 0.05 9.26 8.43
CA VAL A 225 0.51 10.24 9.44
C VAL A 225 0.70 11.62 8.84
N ALA A 226 1.21 11.71 7.61
CA ALA A 226 1.33 12.98 6.87
C ALA A 226 -0.04 13.51 6.43
N GLY A 227 -0.95 12.65 5.97
CA GLY A 227 -2.32 13.01 5.56
C GLY A 227 -3.14 13.61 6.70
N PHE A 228 -2.94 13.16 7.95
CA PHE A 228 -3.51 13.80 9.14
C PHE A 228 -2.75 15.05 9.60
N GLY A 229 -1.65 15.42 8.93
CA GLY A 229 -0.87 16.63 9.25
C GLY A 229 0.02 16.49 10.49
N VAL A 230 0.23 15.28 11.01
CA VAL A 230 1.12 15.02 12.17
C VAL A 230 2.59 15.05 11.76
N THR A 231 2.89 14.60 10.55
CA THR A 231 4.19 14.78 9.90
C THR A 231 4.15 16.05 9.05
N THR A 232 5.16 16.90 9.18
CA THR A 232 5.37 18.13 8.41
C THR A 232 6.70 18.03 7.65
N PHE A 233 7.03 19.04 6.84
CA PHE A 233 8.30 19.06 6.10
C PHE A 233 9.53 18.93 7.01
N ASP A 234 9.50 19.58 8.18
CA ASP A 234 10.63 19.63 9.12
C ASP A 234 10.53 18.62 10.27
N TYR A 235 9.42 17.90 10.36
CA TYR A 235 9.17 16.95 11.44
C TYR A 235 8.51 15.68 10.97
N SER A 236 9.11 14.55 11.30
CA SER A 236 8.54 13.21 11.05
C SER A 236 8.26 12.50 12.37
N ARG A 237 7.00 12.10 12.55
CA ARG A 237 6.63 11.24 13.68
C ARG A 237 6.65 9.78 13.26
N MET A 238 7.56 9.01 13.86
CA MET A 238 7.51 7.55 13.75
C MET A 238 6.40 7.02 14.66
N VAL A 239 5.51 6.22 14.08
CA VAL A 239 4.39 5.58 14.79
C VAL A 239 4.60 4.07 14.72
N LEU A 240 4.87 3.44 15.84
CA LEU A 240 5.05 1.98 15.96
C LEU A 240 3.82 1.33 16.60
N GLU A 241 3.08 2.11 17.38
CA GLU A 241 1.91 1.66 18.14
C GLU A 241 0.70 1.41 17.20
N GLY A 242 -0.25 0.62 17.69
CA GLY A 242 -1.52 0.36 17.02
C GLY A 242 -2.51 1.53 17.08
N VAL A 243 -2.23 2.57 17.88
CA VAL A 243 -3.09 3.75 18.01
C VAL A 243 -2.23 5.02 17.98
N LEU A 244 -2.57 5.95 17.09
CA LEU A 244 -2.01 7.28 17.01
C LEU A 244 -3.01 8.31 17.54
N PRO A 245 -2.82 8.88 18.74
CA PRO A 245 -3.61 10.01 19.21
C PRO A 245 -3.11 11.31 18.58
N ILE A 246 -4.03 12.09 18.02
CA ILE A 246 -3.82 13.42 17.45
C ILE A 246 -4.59 14.41 18.31
N LYS A 247 -3.94 14.88 19.37
CA LYS A 247 -4.60 15.62 20.46
C LYS A 247 -5.18 16.96 20.05
N ASP A 248 -4.49 17.70 19.22
CA ASP A 248 -4.88 19.00 18.69
C ASP A 248 -6.13 18.93 17.77
N GLN A 249 -6.38 17.77 17.16
CA GLN A 249 -7.56 17.52 16.32
C GLN A 249 -8.64 16.71 17.05
N ASN A 250 -8.39 16.26 18.27
CA ASN A 250 -9.23 15.32 19.04
C ASN A 250 -9.57 14.03 18.26
N ILE A 251 -8.56 13.47 17.59
CA ILE A 251 -8.66 12.28 16.73
C ILE A 251 -7.77 11.17 17.31
N ASP A 252 -8.25 9.92 17.28
CA ASP A 252 -7.41 8.72 17.40
C ASP A 252 -7.47 7.91 16.09
N VAL A 253 -6.31 7.51 15.58
CA VAL A 253 -6.18 6.67 14.38
C VAL A 253 -5.75 5.28 14.78
N PHE A 254 -6.53 4.27 14.43
CA PHE A 254 -6.27 2.85 14.72
C PHE A 254 -5.59 2.17 13.53
N PHE A 255 -4.50 1.48 13.79
CA PHE A 255 -3.77 0.66 12.82
C PHE A 255 -3.89 -0.81 13.18
N VAL A 256 -4.64 -1.55 12.38
CA VAL A 256 -4.93 -2.96 12.60
C VAL A 256 -4.28 -3.84 11.54
N THR A 257 -3.65 -4.93 11.96
CA THR A 257 -3.15 -5.99 11.09
C THR A 257 -3.90 -7.27 11.42
N LEU A 258 -4.67 -7.80 10.43
CA LEU A 258 -5.55 -8.95 10.65
C LEU A 258 -4.77 -10.25 10.89
N ASN A 259 -3.86 -10.59 9.98
CA ASN A 259 -3.03 -11.78 10.07
C ASN A 259 -1.72 -11.45 10.80
N LYS A 260 -1.65 -11.75 12.09
CA LYS A 260 -0.43 -11.62 12.89
C LYS A 260 0.30 -12.97 12.89
N ASN A 261 1.49 -13.02 12.31
CA ASN A 261 2.31 -14.22 12.32
C ASN A 261 3.00 -14.35 13.69
N GLU A 262 2.91 -15.51 14.34
CA GLU A 262 3.53 -15.81 15.64
C GLU A 262 5.05 -15.51 15.69
N LYS A 263 5.73 -15.56 14.54
CA LYS A 263 7.15 -15.20 14.43
C LYS A 263 7.44 -13.71 14.58
N GLN A 264 6.43 -12.84 14.40
CA GLN A 264 6.57 -11.38 14.38
C GLN A 264 5.92 -10.70 15.59
N PHE A 265 5.07 -11.40 16.34
CA PHE A 265 4.33 -10.85 17.47
C PHE A 265 4.46 -11.78 18.67
N SER A 266 4.60 -11.20 19.86
CA SER A 266 4.57 -12.00 21.09
C SER A 266 3.16 -12.55 21.35
N PRO A 267 3.01 -13.67 22.08
CA PRO A 267 1.68 -14.22 22.41
C PRO A 267 0.75 -13.19 23.09
N THR A 268 1.30 -12.22 23.82
CA THR A 268 0.53 -11.15 24.50
C THR A 268 0.03 -10.05 23.57
N THR A 269 0.46 -10.03 22.31
CA THR A 269 0.05 -9.04 21.28
C THR A 269 -0.70 -9.66 20.13
N MET A 270 -1.06 -10.94 20.22
CA MET A 270 -1.92 -11.62 19.26
C MET A 270 -3.39 -11.30 19.56
N TYR A 271 -3.82 -10.13 19.10
CA TYR A 271 -5.23 -9.71 19.18
C TYR A 271 -6.06 -10.38 18.08
N HIS A 272 -7.31 -10.72 18.41
CA HIS A 272 -8.29 -11.23 17.45
C HIS A 272 -9.08 -10.06 16.86
N ASP A 273 -8.61 -9.51 15.75
CA ASP A 273 -9.28 -8.42 15.04
C ASP A 273 -9.92 -8.98 13.77
N TYR A 274 -11.23 -8.74 13.56
CA TYR A 274 -11.97 -9.29 12.41
C TYR A 274 -13.21 -8.45 12.07
N ALA A 275 -13.68 -8.59 10.83
CA ALA A 275 -14.97 -8.05 10.42
C ALA A 275 -16.11 -9.00 10.82
N ILE A 276 -17.09 -8.51 11.55
CA ILE A 276 -18.31 -9.24 11.91
C ILE A 276 -19.25 -9.30 10.71
N ASN A 277 -19.43 -8.18 10.04
CA ASN A 277 -20.12 -8.01 8.76
C ASN A 277 -19.55 -6.79 8.02
N GLU A 278 -20.17 -6.36 6.94
CA GLU A 278 -19.70 -5.24 6.13
C GLU A 278 -19.67 -3.89 6.88
N GLN A 279 -20.41 -3.77 7.97
CA GLN A 279 -20.54 -2.53 8.75
C GLN A 279 -19.97 -2.63 10.16
N LEU A 280 -19.74 -3.83 10.68
CA LEU A 280 -19.28 -4.06 12.04
C LEU A 280 -17.89 -4.69 12.07
N PHE A 281 -17.02 -4.10 12.87
CA PHE A 281 -15.65 -4.56 13.05
C PHE A 281 -15.33 -4.81 14.52
N HIS A 282 -14.83 -6.01 14.83
CA HIS A 282 -14.32 -6.36 16.16
C HIS A 282 -12.84 -5.98 16.27
N TRP A 283 -12.48 -5.31 17.36
CA TRP A 283 -11.12 -4.89 17.65
C TRP A 283 -10.77 -5.12 19.12
N GLN A 284 -9.58 -5.62 19.37
CA GLN A 284 -9.03 -5.71 20.72
C GLN A 284 -8.12 -4.51 21.02
N SER A 285 -8.44 -3.82 22.11
CA SER A 285 -7.68 -2.67 22.59
C SER A 285 -6.29 -3.06 23.11
N GLN A 286 -5.49 -2.04 23.46
CA GLN A 286 -4.26 -2.25 24.20
C GLN A 286 -4.53 -2.96 25.55
N ASN A 287 -3.56 -3.76 26.03
CA ASN A 287 -3.63 -4.51 27.30
C ASN A 287 -3.83 -3.63 28.56
N SER A 288 -3.58 -2.31 28.45
CA SER A 288 -3.78 -1.37 29.55
C SER A 288 -5.16 -0.69 29.53
N ALA A 289 -5.98 -0.88 28.48
CA ALA A 289 -7.27 -0.21 28.36
C ALA A 289 -8.32 -0.83 29.31
N ARG A 290 -9.04 0.05 30.00
CA ARG A 290 -10.12 -0.31 30.95
C ARG A 290 -11.37 0.50 30.63
N PRO A 291 -12.58 -0.08 30.71
CA PRO A 291 -13.82 0.64 30.39
C PRO A 291 -14.11 1.81 31.35
N GLU A 292 -13.65 1.76 32.58
CA GLU A 292 -13.99 2.75 33.61
C GLU A 292 -13.14 4.02 33.58
N ARG A 293 -11.98 3.99 32.88
CA ARG A 293 -11.04 5.13 32.88
C ARG A 293 -10.06 5.15 31.70
N GLY A 294 -9.45 6.33 31.52
CA GLY A 294 -8.36 6.53 30.57
C GLY A 294 -8.77 6.24 29.13
N LYS A 295 -7.91 5.55 28.36
CA LYS A 295 -8.12 5.29 26.95
C LYS A 295 -9.40 4.45 26.70
N GLY A 296 -9.66 3.43 27.51
CA GLY A 296 -10.86 2.58 27.32
C GLY A 296 -12.15 3.37 27.47
N LEU A 297 -12.27 4.20 28.52
CA LEU A 297 -13.41 5.11 28.69
C LEU A 297 -13.52 6.11 27.54
N SER A 298 -12.37 6.65 27.07
CA SER A 298 -12.37 7.60 25.95
C SER A 298 -12.83 6.98 24.63
N TYR A 299 -12.70 5.66 24.45
CA TYR A 299 -13.24 4.94 23.30
C TYR A 299 -14.76 4.76 23.40
N ILE A 300 -15.27 4.44 24.59
CA ILE A 300 -16.70 4.27 24.85
C ILE A 300 -17.45 5.61 24.71
N GLU A 301 -16.91 6.66 25.30
CA GLU A 301 -17.55 7.97 25.36
C GLU A 301 -17.04 8.96 24.32
N HIS A 302 -16.37 8.46 23.25
CA HIS A 302 -15.71 9.31 22.26
C HIS A 302 -16.66 10.37 21.66
N GLN A 303 -17.92 10.00 21.37
CA GLN A 303 -18.90 10.94 20.82
C GLN A 303 -19.23 12.06 21.81
N LYS A 304 -19.43 11.74 23.12
CA LYS A 304 -19.67 12.76 24.15
C LYS A 304 -18.48 13.71 24.33
N MET A 305 -17.27 13.20 24.08
CA MET A 305 -16.03 13.98 24.14
C MET A 305 -15.71 14.73 22.83
N GLY A 306 -16.59 14.64 21.82
CA GLY A 306 -16.35 15.18 20.50
C GLY A 306 -15.11 14.54 19.81
N LYS A 307 -14.67 13.36 20.26
CA LYS A 307 -13.53 12.66 19.74
C LYS A 307 -13.92 11.82 18.53
N ARG A 308 -13.12 11.87 17.48
CA ARG A 308 -13.31 11.09 16.27
C ARG A 308 -12.29 9.94 16.21
N LEU A 309 -12.74 8.79 15.73
CA LEU A 309 -11.96 7.57 15.66
C LEU A 309 -11.91 7.07 14.22
N PHE A 310 -10.70 6.84 13.69
CA PHE A 310 -10.49 6.38 12.32
C PHE A 310 -9.80 5.01 12.31
N LEU A 311 -10.28 4.10 11.46
CA LEU A 311 -9.81 2.74 11.39
C LEU A 311 -9.07 2.48 10.06
N PHE A 312 -7.82 2.04 10.18
CA PHE A 312 -6.97 1.63 9.07
C PHE A 312 -6.57 0.17 9.24
N VAL A 313 -6.89 -0.66 8.26
CA VAL A 313 -6.74 -2.12 8.35
C VAL A 313 -5.87 -2.65 7.21
N ARG A 314 -4.95 -3.56 7.53
CA ARG A 314 -4.24 -4.33 6.51
C ARG A 314 -4.35 -5.83 6.79
N GLU A 315 -4.26 -6.63 5.75
CA GLU A 315 -4.39 -8.08 5.83
C GLU A 315 -3.20 -8.72 6.57
N GLN A 316 -2.01 -8.25 6.27
CA GLN A 316 -0.74 -8.73 6.85
C GLN A 316 0.34 -7.64 6.78
N SER A 317 1.45 -7.84 7.51
CA SER A 317 2.53 -6.83 7.57
C SER A 317 3.37 -6.76 6.31
N LYS A 318 3.51 -7.87 5.58
CA LYS A 318 4.28 -7.97 4.33
C LYS A 318 3.42 -8.57 3.23
N ASP A 319 3.61 -8.08 2.00
CA ASP A 319 3.03 -8.68 0.80
C ASP A 319 3.81 -9.94 0.35
N GLU A 320 3.37 -10.53 -0.75
CA GLU A 320 4.02 -11.70 -1.37
C GLU A 320 5.45 -11.42 -1.87
N TYR A 321 5.82 -10.16 -2.04
CA TYR A 321 7.16 -9.71 -2.47
C TYR A 321 8.08 -9.37 -1.29
N GLY A 322 7.57 -9.42 -0.05
CA GLY A 322 8.26 -9.04 1.18
C GLY A 322 8.28 -7.55 1.45
N SER A 323 7.57 -6.75 0.65
CA SER A 323 7.39 -5.31 0.86
C SER A 323 6.36 -5.04 1.95
N THR A 324 6.45 -3.90 2.62
CA THR A 324 5.48 -3.54 3.67
C THR A 324 4.13 -3.23 3.04
N MET A 325 3.08 -3.94 3.49
CA MET A 325 1.73 -3.73 3.00
C MET A 325 1.12 -2.46 3.61
N GLY A 326 0.49 -1.64 2.77
CA GLY A 326 -0.26 -0.46 3.20
C GLY A 326 -1.58 -0.83 3.90
N PHE A 327 -2.17 0.14 4.59
CA PHE A 327 -3.45 0.00 5.30
C PHE A 327 -4.57 0.56 4.44
N VAL A 328 -5.67 -0.17 4.34
CA VAL A 328 -6.93 0.32 3.76
C VAL A 328 -7.63 1.22 4.76
N ASN A 329 -8.03 2.39 4.34
CA ASN A 329 -8.80 3.33 5.15
C ASN A 329 -10.25 2.87 5.22
N PHE A 330 -10.72 2.44 6.39
CA PHE A 330 -12.12 2.10 6.63
C PHE A 330 -12.97 3.31 7.04
N GLY A 331 -12.35 4.49 7.14
CA GLY A 331 -13.03 5.71 7.53
C GLY A 331 -13.26 5.82 9.03
N GLU A 332 -14.22 6.64 9.38
CA GLU A 332 -14.61 6.90 10.76
C GLU A 332 -15.44 5.76 11.33
N VAL A 333 -15.21 5.46 12.61
CA VAL A 333 -15.93 4.40 13.35
C VAL A 333 -16.59 4.96 14.59
N GLU A 334 -17.72 4.33 14.98
CA GLU A 334 -18.48 4.65 16.16
C GLU A 334 -18.56 3.46 17.11
N TYR A 335 -18.58 3.73 18.40
CA TYR A 335 -18.69 2.70 19.44
C TYR A 335 -20.08 2.06 19.42
N VAL A 336 -20.12 0.73 19.46
CA VAL A 336 -21.36 -0.06 19.60
C VAL A 336 -21.42 -0.74 20.95
N SER A 337 -20.46 -1.59 21.26
CA SER A 337 -20.43 -2.37 22.50
C SER A 337 -19.01 -2.80 22.85
N HIS A 338 -18.82 -3.26 24.07
CA HIS A 338 -17.57 -3.90 24.49
C HIS A 338 -17.84 -5.04 25.49
N HIS A 339 -16.84 -5.89 25.63
CA HIS A 339 -16.74 -6.85 26.73
C HIS A 339 -15.28 -6.99 27.17
N GLY A 340 -15.10 -7.47 28.41
CA GLY A 340 -13.77 -7.65 28.99
C GLY A 340 -13.07 -6.35 29.37
N SER A 341 -11.87 -6.50 29.91
CA SER A 341 -10.99 -5.43 30.34
C SER A 341 -9.54 -5.93 30.26
N GLN A 342 -8.62 -5.11 29.76
CA GLN A 342 -7.18 -5.37 29.75
C GLN A 342 -6.72 -6.64 28.99
N PRO A 343 -7.06 -6.84 27.70
CA PRO A 343 -7.65 -5.87 26.77
C PRO A 343 -9.19 -5.88 26.77
N MET A 344 -9.77 -4.80 26.25
CA MET A 344 -11.18 -4.70 25.93
C MET A 344 -11.42 -5.23 24.54
N SER A 345 -12.45 -6.05 24.34
CA SER A 345 -12.98 -6.41 23.03
C SER A 345 -14.08 -5.43 22.66
N ILE A 346 -13.84 -4.61 21.65
CA ILE A 346 -14.76 -3.52 21.24
C ILE A 346 -15.32 -3.81 19.85
N THR A 347 -16.64 -3.62 19.71
CA THR A 347 -17.32 -3.63 18.41
C THR A 347 -17.50 -2.20 17.92
N TRP A 348 -17.01 -1.93 16.73
CA TRP A 348 -17.12 -0.66 16.02
C TRP A 348 -18.14 -0.73 14.90
N GLN A 349 -18.97 0.30 14.75
CA GLN A 349 -19.79 0.57 13.57
C GLN A 349 -18.97 1.43 12.60
N LEU A 350 -18.80 0.96 11.38
CA LEU A 350 -18.21 1.74 10.30
C LEU A 350 -19.23 2.73 9.75
N LYS A 351 -18.89 4.01 9.59
CA LYS A 351 -19.77 4.98 8.92
C LYS A 351 -19.95 4.67 7.44
N THR A 352 -18.90 4.17 6.80
CA THR A 352 -18.93 3.69 5.41
C THR A 352 -18.72 2.18 5.43
N PRO A 353 -19.63 1.36 4.85
CA PRO A 353 -19.44 -0.09 4.79
C PRO A 353 -18.11 -0.45 4.14
N MET A 354 -17.38 -1.44 4.68
CA MET A 354 -16.09 -1.83 4.12
C MET A 354 -16.21 -2.38 2.70
N PRO A 355 -15.19 -2.20 1.85
CA PRO A 355 -15.22 -2.68 0.49
C PRO A 355 -15.23 -4.22 0.46
N HIS A 356 -15.95 -4.79 -0.50
CA HIS A 356 -16.21 -6.23 -0.60
C HIS A 356 -14.92 -7.09 -0.64
N PHE A 357 -13.84 -6.58 -1.23
CA PHE A 357 -12.56 -7.31 -1.26
C PHE A 357 -11.96 -7.48 0.15
N MET A 358 -12.12 -6.47 1.03
CA MET A 358 -11.65 -6.54 2.42
C MET A 358 -12.58 -7.41 3.27
N TRP A 359 -13.90 -7.33 3.07
CA TRP A 359 -14.86 -8.18 3.75
C TRP A 359 -14.52 -9.67 3.60
N LYS A 360 -14.29 -10.14 2.37
CA LYS A 360 -13.92 -11.54 2.11
C LYS A 360 -12.66 -11.99 2.84
N GLN A 361 -11.72 -11.09 3.09
CA GLN A 361 -10.46 -11.41 3.77
C GLN A 361 -10.59 -11.31 5.29
N ALA A 362 -11.29 -10.30 5.78
CA ALA A 362 -11.48 -10.05 7.20
C ALA A 362 -12.48 -11.03 7.87
N ALA A 363 -13.52 -11.46 7.15
CA ALA A 363 -14.50 -12.42 7.64
C ALA A 363 -13.96 -13.85 7.77
N LYS A 364 -13.02 -14.26 6.93
CA LYS A 364 -12.44 -15.62 6.99
C LYS A 364 -11.65 -15.92 8.26
N LEU A 365 -11.21 -14.90 8.97
CA LEU A 365 -10.47 -15.05 10.23
C LEU A 365 -11.39 -15.30 11.43
N ALA A 366 -12.68 -15.02 11.30
CA ALA A 366 -13.67 -15.29 12.36
C ALA A 366 -14.09 -16.76 12.48
N VAL A 367 -13.74 -17.58 11.48
CA VAL A 367 -14.22 -18.99 11.37
C VAL A 367 -13.07 -20.00 11.53
N ALA A 368 -11.85 -19.55 11.67
CA ALA A 368 -10.65 -20.37 11.92
C ALA A 368 -10.23 -20.30 13.39
#